data_f5a770b52b3268014f4a54917d0fc426
#
_entry.id   f5a770b52b3268014f4a54917d0fc426
#
_cell.length_a   1.000
_cell.length_b   1.000
_cell.length_c   1.000
_cell.angle_alpha   90.00
_cell.angle_beta   90.00
_cell.angle_gamma   90.00
#
_symmetry.space_group_name_H-M   'P 1'
#
loop_
_entity.id
_entity.type
_entity.pdbx_description
1 polymer ?
#
loop_
_entity_poly.entity_id
_entity_poly.type
_entity_poly.pdbx_seq_one_letter_code
_entity_poly.pdbx_strand_id
1 'polypeptide(L)'
;QGTISELKPETPGDLDITARLDNAAPVVIKGKLNPLSKDLFLDIVADAKDIELSPMTPYSGRYVGYGIEKGKLSFNVKYKLENRKLTAENKIILNQLTFGEKVESPDATKLPVLFAVALLKDRDGVIDIELPISGSLDDRLAPHRKRSHQGDHRAVRLARRDL
;
A
#
# COMPACT_ATOMS: atom_id res chain seq x y z
N GLN A 1 12.79 14.94 14.38
CA GLN A 1 11.97 15.52 15.47
C GLN A 1 10.53 15.12 15.24
N GLY A 2 9.78 14.94 16.32
CA GLY A 2 8.36 14.64 16.24
C GLY A 2 7.64 15.12 17.48
N THR A 3 6.40 15.55 17.32
CA THR A 3 5.50 15.92 18.39
C THR A 3 4.19 15.19 18.24
N ILE A 4 3.67 14.70 19.35
CA ILE A 4 2.30 14.20 19.46
C ILE A 4 1.68 15.02 20.59
N SER A 5 0.53 15.65 20.33
CA SER A 5 -0.19 16.36 21.39
C SER A 5 -0.78 15.38 22.41
N GLU A 6 -1.27 15.90 23.52
CA GLU A 6 -1.92 15.08 24.55
C GLU A 6 -3.06 14.25 23.92
N LEU A 7 -3.04 12.94 24.17
CA LEU A 7 -4.06 12.01 23.70
C LEU A 7 -5.16 11.86 24.73
N LYS A 8 -6.41 12.10 24.34
CA LYS A 8 -7.61 11.92 25.18
C LYS A 8 -8.61 11.03 24.46
N PRO A 9 -9.40 10.20 25.16
CA PRO A 9 -10.38 9.34 24.53
C PRO A 9 -11.42 10.11 23.68
N GLU A 10 -11.74 11.33 24.06
CA GLU A 10 -12.79 12.15 23.44
C GLU A 10 -12.29 13.00 22.28
N THR A 11 -10.97 13.25 22.17
CA THR A 11 -10.42 14.17 21.18
C THR A 11 -9.20 13.59 20.50
N PRO A 12 -9.12 13.65 19.15
CA PRO A 12 -7.90 13.29 18.43
C PRO A 12 -6.73 14.21 18.80
N GLY A 13 -5.56 13.61 18.96
CA GLY A 13 -4.30 14.34 19.10
C GLY A 13 -3.68 14.66 17.76
N ASP A 14 -2.96 15.77 17.71
CA ASP A 14 -2.18 16.17 16.54
C ASP A 14 -0.86 15.39 16.48
N LEU A 15 -0.48 14.98 15.27
CA LEU A 15 0.77 14.31 14.95
C LEU A 15 1.57 15.19 13.97
N ASP A 16 2.78 15.53 14.31
CA ASP A 16 3.74 16.16 13.41
C ASP A 16 5.12 15.52 13.60
N ILE A 17 5.55 14.77 12.59
CA ILE A 17 6.85 14.10 12.59
C ILE A 17 7.61 14.57 11.36
N THR A 18 8.80 15.06 11.57
CA THR A 18 9.77 15.37 10.52
C THR A 18 11.06 14.59 10.79
N ALA A 19 11.45 13.79 9.81
CA ALA A 19 12.66 12.97 9.87
C ALA A 19 13.47 13.15 8.59
N ARG A 20 14.71 12.67 8.60
CA ARG A 20 15.54 12.53 7.41
C ARG A 20 16.06 11.10 7.37
N LEU A 21 15.85 10.45 6.25
CA LEU A 21 16.48 9.16 5.97
C LEU A 21 17.90 9.41 5.44
N ASP A 22 18.89 8.73 6.03
CA ASP A 22 20.30 8.83 5.67
C ASP A 22 20.82 10.28 5.58
N ASN A 23 20.30 11.15 6.45
CA ASN A 23 20.58 12.59 6.49
C ASN A 23 20.25 13.36 5.20
N ALA A 24 19.62 12.75 4.23
CA ALA A 24 19.34 13.34 2.93
C ALA A 24 17.83 13.50 2.65
N ALA A 25 17.10 12.41 2.55
CA ALA A 25 15.70 12.43 2.12
C ALA A 25 14.77 12.90 3.25
N PRO A 26 14.04 14.00 3.07
CA PRO A 26 13.06 14.45 4.07
C PRO A 26 11.83 13.51 4.06
N VAL A 27 11.39 13.14 5.27
CA VAL A 27 10.14 12.42 5.51
C VAL A 27 9.29 13.25 6.46
N VAL A 28 8.07 13.54 6.07
CA VAL A 28 7.13 14.32 6.86
C VAL A 28 5.86 13.51 7.06
N ILE A 29 5.41 13.37 8.30
CA ILE A 29 4.14 12.73 8.64
C ILE A 29 3.34 13.71 9.48
N LYS A 30 2.15 14.05 9.02
CA LYS A 30 1.26 15.00 9.71
C LYS A 30 -0.16 14.46 9.74
N GLY A 31 -0.90 14.89 10.75
CA GLY A 31 -2.31 14.59 10.84
C GLY A 31 -2.84 14.51 12.25
N LYS A 32 -3.86 13.69 12.40
CA LYS A 32 -4.54 13.48 13.68
C LYS A 32 -4.75 11.99 13.94
N LEU A 33 -4.65 11.60 15.19
CA LEU A 33 -4.93 10.22 15.59
C LEU A 33 -5.62 10.17 16.96
N ASN A 34 -6.47 9.19 17.14
CA ASN A 34 -7.02 8.86 18.46
C ASN A 34 -7.04 7.34 18.67
N PRO A 35 -5.94 6.78 19.21
CA PRO A 35 -5.88 5.36 19.51
C PRO A 35 -6.66 4.97 20.77
N LEU A 36 -7.07 5.96 21.58
CA LEU A 36 -7.76 5.75 22.86
C LEU A 36 -9.29 5.81 22.72
N SER A 37 -9.79 6.25 21.57
CA SER A 37 -11.23 6.25 21.30
C SER A 37 -11.76 4.83 21.14
N LYS A 38 -13.05 4.63 21.37
CA LYS A 38 -13.71 3.33 21.17
C LYS A 38 -13.50 2.78 19.78
N ASP A 39 -13.59 3.64 18.79
CA ASP A 39 -13.25 3.33 17.40
C ASP A 39 -11.98 4.12 17.03
N LEU A 40 -10.95 3.39 16.64
CA LEU A 40 -9.68 3.99 16.23
C LEU A 40 -9.93 5.08 15.17
N PHE A 41 -9.43 6.26 15.45
CA PHE A 41 -9.43 7.39 14.51
C PHE A 41 -8.02 7.66 14.01
N LEU A 42 -7.88 7.81 12.70
CA LEU A 42 -6.64 8.15 12.03
C LEU A 42 -6.95 9.03 10.82
N ASP A 43 -6.27 10.15 10.71
CA ASP A 43 -6.28 11.01 9.51
C ASP A 43 -4.87 11.57 9.34
N ILE A 44 -4.06 10.87 8.57
CA ILE A 44 -2.64 11.18 8.40
C ILE A 44 -2.25 11.29 6.94
N VAL A 45 -1.29 12.17 6.69
CA VAL A 45 -0.57 12.28 5.42
C VAL A 45 0.91 12.02 5.71
N ALA A 46 1.53 11.15 4.92
CA ALA A 46 2.97 10.97 4.93
C ALA A 46 3.54 11.27 3.54
N ASP A 47 4.60 12.05 3.51
CA ASP A 47 5.30 12.49 2.30
C ASP A 47 6.79 12.24 2.44
N ALA A 48 7.38 11.71 1.40
CA ALA A 48 8.83 11.60 1.30
C ALA A 48 9.26 11.73 -0.16
N LYS A 49 10.45 12.31 -0.35
CA LYS A 49 11.00 12.56 -1.69
C LYS A 49 12.43 12.09 -1.79
N ASP A 50 12.73 11.52 -2.96
CA ASP A 50 14.08 11.18 -3.38
C ASP A 50 14.87 10.30 -2.39
N ILE A 51 14.19 9.35 -1.75
CA ILE A 51 14.84 8.34 -0.91
C ILE A 51 15.71 7.45 -1.81
N GLU A 52 17.00 7.38 -1.53
CA GLU A 52 17.91 6.47 -2.22
C GLU A 52 17.56 5.02 -1.90
N LEU A 53 17.44 4.19 -2.92
CA LEU A 53 17.05 2.78 -2.79
C LEU A 53 18.23 1.81 -2.69
N SER A 54 19.43 2.21 -3.09
CA SER A 54 20.61 1.34 -3.00
C SER A 54 20.90 0.82 -1.59
N PRO A 55 20.65 1.56 -0.48
CA PRO A 55 20.78 1.01 0.87
C PRO A 55 19.78 -0.11 1.18
N MET A 56 18.70 -0.25 0.40
CA MET A 56 17.71 -1.31 0.54
C MET A 56 18.14 -2.64 -0.09
N THR A 57 19.33 -2.71 -0.71
CA THR A 57 19.87 -3.92 -1.34
C THR A 57 19.78 -5.18 -0.47
N PRO A 58 20.06 -5.18 0.84
CA PRO A 58 19.92 -6.38 1.65
C PRO A 58 18.50 -6.94 1.68
N TYR A 59 17.50 -6.06 1.72
CA TYR A 59 16.08 -6.44 1.69
C TYR A 59 15.66 -6.89 0.29
N SER A 60 16.04 -6.12 -0.72
CA SER A 60 15.75 -6.45 -2.12
C SER A 60 16.40 -7.78 -2.52
N GLY A 61 17.66 -8.00 -2.19
CA GLY A 61 18.34 -9.28 -2.43
C GLY A 61 17.60 -10.44 -1.79
N ARG A 62 17.16 -10.28 -0.54
CA ARG A 62 16.46 -11.34 0.17
C ARG A 62 15.08 -11.67 -0.42
N TYR A 63 14.25 -10.68 -0.67
CA TYR A 63 12.83 -10.89 -1.02
C TYR A 63 12.52 -10.78 -2.51
N VAL A 64 13.32 -10.02 -3.24
CA VAL A 64 13.18 -9.82 -4.69
C VAL A 64 14.15 -10.69 -5.49
N GLY A 65 15.28 -11.07 -4.89
CA GLY A 65 16.34 -11.88 -5.52
C GLY A 65 17.31 -11.05 -6.36
N TYR A 66 17.32 -9.73 -6.19
CA TYR A 66 18.23 -8.82 -6.88
C TYR A 66 18.66 -7.70 -5.95
N GLY A 67 19.92 -7.29 -6.00
CA GLY A 67 20.39 -6.04 -5.39
C GLY A 67 19.80 -4.83 -6.12
N ILE A 68 19.82 -3.68 -5.47
CA ILE A 68 19.46 -2.39 -6.11
C ILE A 68 20.74 -1.63 -6.40
N GLU A 69 21.02 -1.40 -7.67
CA GLU A 69 22.18 -0.61 -8.10
C GLU A 69 21.94 0.89 -7.91
N LYS A 70 20.77 1.36 -8.35
CA LYS A 70 20.34 2.75 -8.21
C LYS A 70 18.82 2.85 -8.25
N GLY A 71 18.33 3.97 -7.79
CA GLY A 71 16.92 4.34 -7.87
C GLY A 71 16.53 5.23 -6.71
N LYS A 72 15.52 6.04 -6.94
CA LYS A 72 14.94 6.93 -5.94
C LYS A 72 13.47 6.64 -5.76
N LEU A 73 13.03 6.62 -4.51
CA LEU A 73 11.64 6.47 -4.13
C LEU A 73 11.10 7.80 -3.63
N SER A 74 9.99 8.22 -4.17
CA SER A 74 9.15 9.27 -3.59
C SER A 74 7.76 8.70 -3.33
N PHE A 75 7.13 9.11 -2.25
CA PHE A 75 5.75 8.72 -1.99
C PHE A 75 4.96 9.86 -1.33
N ASN A 76 3.68 9.88 -1.62
CA ASN A 76 2.68 10.63 -0.89
C ASN A 76 1.54 9.67 -0.57
N VAL A 77 1.29 9.47 0.71
CA VAL A 77 0.25 8.55 1.16
C VAL A 77 -0.68 9.26 2.14
N LYS A 78 -1.98 9.03 1.98
CA LYS A 78 -3.01 9.56 2.86
C LYS A 78 -3.82 8.39 3.40
N TYR A 79 -3.96 8.34 4.70
CA TYR A 79 -4.73 7.31 5.39
C TYR A 79 -5.78 7.96 6.27
N LYS A 80 -7.04 7.64 6.02
CA LYS A 80 -8.16 8.03 6.87
C LYS A 80 -8.88 6.80 7.38
N LEU A 81 -8.93 6.66 8.68
CA LEU A 81 -9.73 5.66 9.38
C LEU A 81 -10.69 6.36 10.32
N GLU A 82 -11.96 6.25 10.01
CA GLU A 82 -13.05 6.85 10.76
C GLU A 82 -14.26 5.93 10.74
N ASN A 83 -14.93 5.76 11.88
CA ASN A 83 -16.10 4.88 12.00
C ASN A 83 -15.83 3.48 11.43
N ARG A 84 -14.64 2.91 11.73
CA ARG A 84 -14.17 1.59 11.28
C ARG A 84 -14.02 1.45 9.75
N LYS A 85 -14.12 2.54 9.01
CA LYS A 85 -13.88 2.57 7.55
C LYS A 85 -12.52 3.15 7.24
N LEU A 86 -11.72 2.38 6.51
CA LEU A 86 -10.42 2.80 6.01
C LEU A 86 -10.58 3.32 4.58
N THR A 87 -10.01 4.47 4.33
CA THR A 87 -9.74 4.99 2.99
C THR A 87 -8.27 5.38 2.94
N ALA A 88 -7.58 4.95 1.90
CA ALA A 88 -6.19 5.30 1.69
C ALA A 88 -5.93 5.64 0.22
N GLU A 89 -5.12 6.65 0.01
CA GLU A 89 -4.57 7.04 -1.28
C GLU A 89 -3.07 6.87 -1.21
N ASN A 90 -2.50 6.08 -2.10
CA ASN A 90 -1.06 5.84 -2.15
C ASN A 90 -0.55 6.24 -3.52
N LYS A 91 0.30 7.27 -3.57
CA LYS A 91 1.07 7.64 -4.74
C LYS A 91 2.53 7.30 -4.49
N ILE A 92 3.09 6.45 -5.35
CA ILE A 92 4.46 5.95 -5.26
C ILE A 92 5.16 6.21 -6.57
N ILE A 93 6.29 6.89 -6.54
CA ILE A 93 7.11 7.18 -7.71
C ILE A 93 8.48 6.55 -7.50
N LEU A 94 8.86 5.67 -8.42
CA LEU A 94 10.20 5.09 -8.49
C LEU A 94 10.93 5.69 -9.70
N ASN A 95 11.98 6.44 -9.42
CA ASN A 95 12.75 7.11 -10.47
C ASN A 95 14.06 6.34 -10.71
N GLN A 96 14.30 5.96 -11.97
CA GLN A 96 15.53 5.29 -12.44
C GLN A 96 15.88 4.01 -11.67
N LEU A 97 14.87 3.27 -11.15
CA LEU A 97 15.11 2.01 -10.45
C LEU A 97 15.86 1.04 -11.37
N THR A 98 17.05 0.62 -10.96
CA THR A 98 17.89 -0.34 -11.66
C THR A 98 18.30 -1.43 -10.69
N PHE A 99 18.00 -2.68 -11.05
CA PHE A 99 18.49 -3.83 -10.31
C PHE A 99 19.92 -4.16 -10.73
N GLY A 100 20.72 -4.53 -9.76
CA GLY A 100 22.08 -5.04 -9.92
C GLY A 100 22.11 -6.55 -10.05
N GLU A 101 23.11 -7.16 -9.43
CA GLU A 101 23.34 -8.59 -9.50
C GLU A 101 22.20 -9.39 -8.86
N LYS A 102 22.00 -10.61 -9.41
CA LYS A 102 21.10 -11.59 -8.83
C LYS A 102 21.64 -12.10 -7.50
N VAL A 103 20.78 -12.18 -6.51
CA VAL A 103 21.07 -12.70 -5.18
C VAL A 103 20.30 -14.00 -4.97
N GLU A 104 21.01 -15.08 -4.70
CA GLU A 104 20.38 -16.36 -4.36
C GLU A 104 19.77 -16.26 -2.95
N SER A 105 18.45 -16.40 -2.87
CA SER A 105 17.71 -16.37 -1.61
C SER A 105 16.52 -17.31 -1.64
N PRO A 106 16.33 -18.14 -0.62
CA PRO A 106 15.17 -19.02 -0.52
C PRO A 106 13.84 -18.25 -0.34
N ASP A 107 13.93 -17.03 0.18
CA ASP A 107 12.78 -16.15 0.42
C ASP A 107 12.41 -15.31 -0.80
N ALA A 108 13.23 -15.35 -1.87
CA ALA A 108 13.02 -14.54 -3.05
C ALA A 108 11.74 -14.94 -3.81
N THR A 109 11.00 -13.93 -4.26
CA THR A 109 9.84 -14.17 -5.09
C THR A 109 10.18 -14.91 -6.38
N LYS A 110 9.28 -15.78 -6.83
CA LYS A 110 9.41 -16.48 -8.13
C LYS A 110 8.84 -15.66 -9.30
N LEU A 111 8.34 -14.46 -9.03
CA LEU A 111 7.80 -13.58 -10.07
C LEU A 111 8.92 -13.04 -10.95
N PRO A 112 8.66 -12.81 -12.23
CA PRO A 112 9.64 -12.22 -13.17
C PRO A 112 9.78 -10.70 -12.92
N VAL A 113 10.43 -10.32 -11.80
CA VAL A 113 10.47 -8.94 -11.31
C VAL A 113 11.10 -7.98 -12.31
N LEU A 114 12.18 -8.37 -12.98
CA LEU A 114 12.84 -7.52 -13.98
C LEU A 114 11.90 -7.19 -15.14
N PHE A 115 11.13 -8.17 -15.58
CA PHE A 115 10.13 -7.98 -16.64
C PHE A 115 8.99 -7.08 -16.17
N ALA A 116 8.46 -7.31 -14.98
CA ALA A 116 7.40 -6.49 -14.40
C ALA A 116 7.84 -5.01 -14.27
N VAL A 117 9.04 -4.78 -13.77
CA VAL A 117 9.59 -3.42 -13.64
C VAL A 117 9.82 -2.79 -15.01
N ALA A 118 10.28 -3.55 -16.00
CA ALA A 118 10.46 -3.05 -17.35
C ALA A 118 9.13 -2.62 -18.02
N LEU A 119 8.03 -3.34 -17.74
CA LEU A 119 6.71 -2.98 -18.24
C LEU A 119 6.11 -1.74 -17.58
N LEU A 120 6.44 -1.50 -16.31
CA LEU A 120 5.91 -0.38 -15.53
C LEU A 120 6.66 0.93 -15.78
N LYS A 121 7.91 0.85 -16.28
CA LYS A 121 8.70 2.04 -16.60
C LYS A 121 8.16 2.76 -17.82
N ASP A 122 8.03 4.06 -17.69
CA ASP A 122 7.82 4.95 -18.82
C ASP A 122 9.12 5.20 -19.61
N ARG A 123 9.05 6.08 -20.62
CA ARG A 123 10.20 6.42 -21.49
C ARG A 123 11.33 7.12 -20.74
N ASP A 124 11.01 7.77 -19.63
CA ASP A 124 11.96 8.48 -18.77
C ASP A 124 12.51 7.61 -17.64
N GLY A 125 12.14 6.32 -17.62
CA GLY A 125 12.57 5.36 -16.61
C GLY A 125 11.87 5.54 -15.26
N VAL A 126 10.71 6.20 -15.27
CA VAL A 126 9.88 6.44 -14.08
C VAL A 126 8.77 5.39 -14.00
N ILE A 127 8.51 4.93 -12.80
CA ILE A 127 7.34 4.13 -12.46
C ILE A 127 6.47 4.98 -11.55
N ASP A 128 5.27 5.33 -11.99
CA ASP A 128 4.27 6.09 -11.21
C ASP A 128 3.08 5.17 -10.92
N ILE A 129 2.83 4.93 -9.63
CA ILE A 129 1.79 4.00 -9.17
C ILE A 129 0.83 4.76 -8.26
N GLU A 130 -0.45 4.68 -8.57
CA GLU A 130 -1.53 5.17 -7.72
C GLU A 130 -2.40 4.00 -7.27
N LEU A 131 -2.48 3.78 -5.96
CA LEU A 131 -3.20 2.68 -5.34
C LEU A 131 -4.21 3.20 -4.32
N PRO A 132 -5.46 3.42 -4.72
CA PRO A 132 -6.53 3.67 -3.77
C PRO A 132 -6.90 2.37 -3.04
N ILE A 133 -7.04 2.45 -1.72
CA ILE A 133 -7.45 1.33 -0.87
C ILE A 133 -8.66 1.77 -0.06
N SER A 134 -9.68 0.93 0.01
CA SER A 134 -10.83 1.14 0.88
C SER A 134 -11.29 -0.16 1.49
N GLY A 135 -11.84 -0.10 2.70
CA GLY A 135 -12.33 -1.30 3.37
C GLY A 135 -12.99 -0.97 4.71
N SER A 136 -13.61 -1.98 5.31
CA SER A 136 -14.14 -1.91 6.66
C SER A 136 -13.35 -2.83 7.59
N LEU A 137 -13.07 -2.38 8.80
CA LEU A 137 -12.47 -3.23 9.84
C LEU A 137 -13.46 -4.32 10.30
N ASP A 138 -14.74 -4.18 9.99
CA ASP A 138 -15.76 -5.17 10.35
C ASP A 138 -15.72 -6.41 9.45
N ASP A 139 -15.23 -6.28 8.21
CA ASP A 139 -15.20 -7.39 7.24
C ASP A 139 -14.27 -8.55 7.67
N ARG A 140 -13.30 -8.29 8.55
CA ARG A 140 -12.41 -9.32 9.09
C ARG A 140 -13.04 -10.17 10.20
N LEU A 141 -14.13 -9.72 10.78
CA LEU A 141 -14.83 -10.41 11.87
C LEU A 141 -16.03 -11.24 11.36
N ALA A 142 -16.42 -11.09 10.10
CA ALA A 142 -17.45 -11.93 9.52
C ALA A 142 -16.89 -13.33 9.25
N PRO A 143 -17.38 -14.40 9.94
CA PRO A 143 -17.01 -15.76 9.58
C PRO A 143 -17.42 -15.99 8.12
N HIS A 144 -16.53 -16.61 7.33
CA HIS A 144 -16.78 -16.95 5.93
C HIS A 144 -18.15 -17.68 5.80
N ARG A 145 -19.18 -16.91 5.49
CA ARG A 145 -20.48 -17.46 5.14
C ARG A 145 -20.29 -18.13 3.80
N LYS A 146 -20.15 -19.47 3.81
CA LYS A 146 -20.21 -20.29 2.60
C LYS A 146 -21.44 -19.86 1.82
N ARG A 147 -21.24 -19.25 0.66
CA ARG A 147 -22.33 -19.05 -0.30
C ARG A 147 -22.83 -20.43 -0.66
N SER A 148 -23.94 -20.85 -0.07
CA SER A 148 -24.71 -21.98 -0.58
C SER A 148 -25.17 -21.59 -1.99
N HIS A 149 -24.66 -22.30 -2.98
CA HIS A 149 -25.23 -22.30 -4.33
C HIS A 149 -26.65 -22.85 -4.21
N GLN A 150 -27.60 -21.96 -4.05
CA GLN A 150 -29.01 -22.31 -4.25
C GLN A 150 -29.25 -22.18 -5.74
N GLY A 151 -29.24 -23.34 -6.42
CA GLY A 151 -29.52 -23.44 -7.83
C GLY A 151 -30.92 -22.94 -8.13
N ASP A 152 -31.01 -21.85 -8.86
CA ASP A 152 -32.26 -21.41 -9.48
C ASP A 152 -32.50 -22.23 -10.73
N HIS A 153 -33.24 -23.33 -10.55
CA HIS A 153 -33.79 -24.09 -11.65
C HIS A 153 -34.98 -23.33 -12.24
N ARG A 154 -34.71 -22.32 -13.05
CA ARG A 154 -35.74 -21.80 -13.97
C ARG A 154 -35.94 -22.79 -15.09
N ALA A 155 -37.05 -23.51 -14.98
CA ALA A 155 -37.59 -24.35 -16.02
C ALA A 155 -37.80 -23.53 -17.31
N VAL A 156 -37.07 -23.87 -18.35
CA VAL A 156 -37.35 -23.43 -19.73
C VAL A 156 -38.54 -24.17 -20.24
N ARG A 157 -39.70 -23.52 -20.33
CA ARG A 157 -40.88 -23.99 -21.02
C ARG A 157 -40.67 -23.85 -22.52
N LEU A 158 -40.37 -24.95 -23.19
CA LEU A 158 -40.46 -25.04 -24.65
C LEU A 158 -41.94 -25.03 -25.06
N ALA A 159 -42.35 -23.94 -25.72
CA ALA A 159 -43.64 -23.91 -26.43
C ALA A 159 -43.51 -24.75 -27.72
N ARG A 160 -44.19 -25.91 -27.78
CA ARG A 160 -44.52 -26.59 -29.03
C ARG A 160 -45.50 -25.70 -29.79
N ARG A 161 -45.17 -25.34 -30.99
CA ARG A 161 -46.15 -24.96 -32.03
C ARG A 161 -46.42 -26.16 -32.86
N ASP A 162 -47.67 -26.57 -32.81
CA ASP A 162 -48.30 -27.48 -33.77
C ASP A 162 -48.55 -26.71 -35.07
N LEU A 163 -48.11 -27.24 -36.18
CA LEU A 163 -48.77 -27.43 -37.49
C LEU A 163 -47.75 -28.00 -38.48
#